data_71f67c94126dbe909c083d8801481ebd
#
_entry.id   71f67c94126dbe909c083d8801481ebd
#
_cell.length_a   1.000
_cell.length_b   1.000
_cell.length_c   1.000
_cell.angle_alpha   90.00
_cell.angle_beta   90.00
_cell.angle_gamma   90.00
#
_symmetry.space_group_name_H-M   'P 1'
#
loop_
_entity.id
_entity.type
_entity.pdbx_description
1 polymer ?
#
loop_
_entity_poly.entity_id
_entity_poly.type
_entity_poly.pdbx_seq_one_letter_code
_entity_poly.pdbx_strand_id
1 'polypeptide(L)'
;MLSPMRSFATVLICLILWPLQAAAWDRGEVETFATLPAGNANPEGIAADGHGNIYVTTFAPTAPAGQLGRLFVFGRSGQLLREVSIAGSSPALLGLDFHPKTGALLVIDFGAAKVLKVNPANGTSSVFATVTGPAGLNALTFDKQGNVYISDSFQGIIWKTGQNGGSATAWAADATLTTAGVPGFGANGLGFNKNESALFVANTGNDTVVQIPVSGGVPGAPAVLTNSINGADGLIVDEHDNIWVAANQADEIVVIDKTGKVIAKLGDFDGIDRHGAPVGLLFPASPVRVGEWLYVTNLSLDLRNVGGPQTIDSQWADQVTSHTIARIRVRIPRASNHD
;
A
#
# COMPACT_ATOMS: atom_id res chain seq x y z
N MET A 1 -18.28 -29.11 -85.32
CA MET A 1 -18.43 -27.85 -84.56
C MET A 1 -18.09 -28.13 -83.11
N LEU A 2 -16.88 -27.78 -82.70
CA LEU A 2 -16.39 -27.98 -81.34
C LEU A 2 -16.54 -26.69 -80.59
N SER A 3 -17.30 -26.71 -79.47
CA SER A 3 -17.52 -25.56 -78.56
C SER A 3 -16.32 -25.43 -77.59
N PRO A 4 -15.83 -24.23 -77.28
CA PRO A 4 -14.70 -24.09 -76.37
C PRO A 4 -15.20 -24.12 -74.90
N MET A 5 -14.61 -24.99 -74.10
CA MET A 5 -14.72 -24.99 -72.62
C MET A 5 -14.04 -23.75 -72.04
N ARG A 6 -14.80 -22.94 -71.36
CA ARG A 6 -14.30 -21.82 -70.54
C ARG A 6 -13.87 -22.34 -69.17
N SER A 7 -12.62 -22.35 -68.88
CA SER A 7 -12.08 -22.59 -67.51
C SER A 7 -12.27 -21.37 -66.63
N PHE A 8 -13.04 -21.51 -65.57
CA PHE A 8 -13.11 -20.53 -64.49
C PHE A 8 -11.94 -20.80 -63.52
N ALA A 9 -11.01 -19.88 -63.40
CA ALA A 9 -10.00 -19.89 -62.35
C ALA A 9 -10.59 -19.27 -61.08
N THR A 10 -10.76 -20.09 -60.07
CA THR A 10 -11.19 -19.62 -58.73
C THR A 10 -9.96 -19.09 -58.00
N VAL A 11 -9.89 -17.77 -57.80
CA VAL A 11 -8.87 -17.13 -56.96
C VAL A 11 -9.28 -17.28 -55.52
N LEU A 12 -8.54 -18.10 -54.77
CA LEU A 12 -8.69 -18.25 -53.34
C LEU A 12 -7.91 -17.10 -52.63
N ILE A 13 -8.63 -16.08 -52.14
CA ILE A 13 -8.03 -15.02 -51.37
C ILE A 13 -7.90 -15.55 -49.90
N CYS A 14 -6.71 -15.98 -49.50
CA CYS A 14 -6.38 -16.23 -48.10
C CYS A 14 -6.26 -14.91 -47.36
N LEU A 15 -7.32 -14.52 -46.63
CA LEU A 15 -7.24 -13.47 -45.65
C LEU A 15 -6.36 -13.97 -44.49
N ILE A 16 -5.13 -13.50 -44.42
CA ILE A 16 -4.26 -13.68 -43.24
C ILE A 16 -4.82 -12.74 -42.17
N LEU A 17 -5.62 -13.27 -41.27
CA LEU A 17 -5.99 -12.60 -40.03
C LEU A 17 -4.75 -12.57 -39.13
N TRP A 18 -4.00 -11.48 -39.13
CA TRP A 18 -3.05 -11.22 -38.08
C TRP A 18 -3.82 -11.08 -36.77
N PRO A 19 -3.50 -11.86 -35.73
CA PRO A 19 -4.09 -11.61 -34.42
C PRO A 19 -3.69 -10.19 -34.00
N LEU A 20 -4.68 -9.31 -33.86
CA LEU A 20 -4.51 -8.07 -33.11
C LEU A 20 -4.16 -8.51 -31.68
N GLN A 21 -2.88 -8.48 -31.34
CA GLN A 21 -2.48 -8.62 -29.95
C GLN A 21 -3.06 -7.40 -29.23
N ALA A 22 -4.11 -7.63 -28.44
CA ALA A 22 -4.53 -6.64 -27.46
C ALA A 22 -3.31 -6.37 -26.58
N ALA A 23 -2.82 -5.13 -26.58
CA ALA A 23 -1.75 -4.73 -25.68
C ALA A 23 -2.28 -4.87 -24.25
N ALA A 24 -1.93 -5.97 -23.59
CA ALA A 24 -2.12 -6.10 -22.15
C ALA A 24 -1.26 -5.03 -21.45
N TRP A 25 -1.69 -4.59 -20.28
CA TRP A 25 -0.85 -3.75 -19.44
C TRP A 25 0.48 -4.45 -19.19
N ASP A 26 1.60 -3.73 -19.38
CA ASP A 26 2.90 -4.19 -18.89
C ASP A 26 2.88 -4.04 -17.37
N ARG A 27 2.66 -5.15 -16.66
CA ARG A 27 2.54 -5.17 -15.20
C ARG A 27 3.88 -5.10 -14.49
N GLY A 28 4.99 -5.16 -15.25
CA GLY A 28 6.34 -5.22 -14.70
C GLY A 28 6.61 -6.57 -13.99
N GLU A 29 7.87 -6.85 -13.78
CA GLU A 29 8.31 -8.04 -13.03
C GLU A 29 8.31 -7.73 -11.53
N VAL A 30 7.73 -8.63 -10.73
CA VAL A 30 7.78 -8.59 -9.28
C VAL A 30 8.91 -9.49 -8.79
N GLU A 31 9.85 -8.91 -8.06
CA GLU A 31 10.95 -9.64 -7.45
C GLU A 31 10.75 -9.74 -5.93
N THR A 32 11.07 -10.89 -5.34
CA THR A 32 11.21 -10.97 -3.87
C THR A 32 12.44 -10.19 -3.44
N PHE A 33 12.25 -9.13 -2.68
CA PHE A 33 13.34 -8.32 -2.14
C PHE A 33 13.93 -8.92 -0.87
N ALA A 34 13.06 -9.31 0.08
CA ALA A 34 13.47 -9.88 1.37
C ALA A 34 12.39 -10.82 1.89
N THR A 35 12.82 -11.71 2.79
CA THR A 35 11.94 -12.63 3.51
C THR A 35 12.09 -12.37 5.00
N LEU A 36 10.98 -12.33 5.73
CA LEU A 36 11.00 -12.24 7.19
C LEU A 36 11.58 -13.54 7.81
N PRO A 37 12.27 -13.45 8.94
CA PRO A 37 12.67 -14.63 9.69
C PRO A 37 11.46 -15.50 10.05
N ALA A 38 11.66 -16.82 10.10
CA ALA A 38 10.62 -17.78 10.44
C ALA A 38 9.95 -17.45 11.79
N GLY A 39 8.64 -17.67 11.86
CA GLY A 39 7.83 -17.35 13.05
C GLY A 39 7.34 -15.91 13.13
N ASN A 40 7.61 -15.11 12.10
CA ASN A 40 7.03 -13.77 11.92
C ASN A 40 6.05 -13.80 10.76
N ALA A 41 5.02 -12.97 10.84
CA ALA A 41 3.92 -12.95 9.88
C ALA A 41 3.49 -11.52 9.53
N ASN A 42 2.77 -11.41 8.43
CA ASN A 42 2.01 -10.24 8.03
C ASN A 42 2.82 -8.92 8.05
N PRO A 43 3.87 -8.77 7.21
CA PRO A 43 4.55 -7.49 7.03
C PRO A 43 3.55 -6.45 6.51
N GLU A 44 3.45 -5.31 7.18
CA GLU A 44 2.42 -4.32 6.83
C GLU A 44 3.03 -2.96 6.50
N GLY A 45 3.50 -2.19 7.50
CA GLY A 45 4.10 -0.89 7.27
C GLY A 45 5.49 -1.00 6.68
N ILE A 46 5.85 -0.06 5.81
CA ILE A 46 7.17 0.01 5.18
C ILE A 46 7.65 1.45 5.07
N ALA A 47 8.91 1.69 5.39
CA ALA A 47 9.58 2.98 5.21
C ALA A 47 11.04 2.78 4.76
N ALA A 48 11.67 3.84 4.29
CA ALA A 48 13.08 3.81 3.92
C ALA A 48 13.85 4.96 4.56
N ASP A 49 15.09 4.70 4.97
CA ASP A 49 15.99 5.77 5.42
C ASP A 49 16.76 6.42 4.25
N GLY A 50 17.47 7.51 4.52
CA GLY A 50 18.29 8.20 3.53
C GLY A 50 19.46 7.38 2.96
N HIS A 51 19.77 6.22 3.55
CA HIS A 51 20.76 5.27 3.06
C HIS A 51 20.13 4.17 2.19
N GLY A 52 18.80 4.16 2.06
CA GLY A 52 18.05 3.14 1.31
C GLY A 52 17.90 1.81 2.05
N ASN A 53 18.04 1.79 3.37
CA ASN A 53 17.62 0.65 4.17
C ASN A 53 16.10 0.67 4.31
N ILE A 54 15.50 -0.52 4.30
CA ILE A 54 14.05 -0.73 4.34
C ILE A 54 13.64 -1.16 5.75
N TYR A 55 12.67 -0.48 6.32
CA TYR A 55 12.11 -0.69 7.65
C TYR A 55 10.70 -1.24 7.50
N VAL A 56 10.39 -2.34 8.19
CA VAL A 56 9.12 -3.05 8.07
C VAL A 56 8.57 -3.38 9.44
N THR A 57 7.30 -3.04 9.68
CA THR A 57 6.52 -3.47 10.85
C THR A 57 5.69 -4.69 10.51
N THR A 58 5.21 -5.40 11.54
CA THR A 58 4.33 -6.57 11.36
C THR A 58 2.99 -6.35 12.06
N PHE A 59 1.94 -6.80 11.40
CA PHE A 59 0.58 -6.82 11.89
C PHE A 59 0.22 -8.23 12.37
N ALA A 60 0.23 -8.45 13.67
CA ALA A 60 -0.06 -9.74 14.28
C ALA A 60 -1.27 -9.67 15.23
N PRO A 61 -2.50 -9.47 14.71
CA PRO A 61 -3.69 -9.23 15.54
C PRO A 61 -4.10 -10.44 16.39
N THR A 62 -3.71 -11.64 15.99
CA THR A 62 -4.01 -12.90 16.72
C THR A 62 -2.90 -13.32 17.66
N ALA A 63 -1.84 -12.52 17.81
CA ALA A 63 -0.72 -12.85 18.67
C ALA A 63 -1.15 -12.91 20.16
N PRO A 64 -0.45 -13.75 20.97
CA PRO A 64 -0.74 -13.84 22.39
C PRO A 64 -0.67 -12.49 23.11
N ALA A 65 -1.49 -12.32 24.15
CA ALA A 65 -1.46 -11.13 24.98
C ALA A 65 -0.07 -10.88 25.58
N GLY A 66 0.39 -9.62 25.52
CA GLY A 66 1.71 -9.22 26.00
C GLY A 66 2.85 -9.42 24.99
N GLN A 67 2.60 -9.99 23.82
CA GLN A 67 3.59 -9.99 22.75
C GLN A 67 3.79 -8.55 22.25
N LEU A 68 5.06 -8.20 22.00
CA LEU A 68 5.43 -6.88 21.46
C LEU A 68 5.46 -6.93 19.93
N GLY A 69 5.13 -5.80 19.33
CA GLY A 69 5.27 -5.57 17.88
C GLY A 69 6.73 -5.62 17.45
N ARG A 70 6.96 -6.01 16.20
CA ARG A 70 8.29 -6.23 15.64
C ARG A 70 8.61 -5.20 14.57
N LEU A 71 9.88 -4.80 14.53
CA LEU A 71 10.47 -3.98 13.49
C LEU A 71 11.65 -4.71 12.88
N PHE A 72 11.65 -4.83 11.56
CA PHE A 72 12.73 -5.41 10.78
C PHE A 72 13.42 -4.32 9.97
N VAL A 73 14.75 -4.39 9.86
CA VAL A 73 15.54 -3.47 9.05
C VAL A 73 16.34 -4.30 8.06
N PHE A 74 16.12 -4.05 6.77
CA PHE A 74 16.83 -4.70 5.68
C PHE A 74 17.76 -3.71 4.99
N GLY A 75 18.93 -4.17 4.58
CA GLY A 75 19.83 -3.39 3.72
C GLY A 75 19.36 -3.40 2.26
N ARG A 76 20.01 -2.61 1.43
CA ARG A 76 19.65 -2.42 0.00
C ARG A 76 19.61 -3.72 -0.83
N SER A 77 20.31 -4.74 -0.42
CA SER A 77 20.32 -6.05 -1.09
C SER A 77 19.36 -7.07 -0.47
N GLY A 78 18.48 -6.65 0.45
CA GLY A 78 17.51 -7.52 1.10
C GLY A 78 18.04 -8.31 2.29
N GLN A 79 19.33 -8.13 2.66
CA GLN A 79 19.86 -8.79 3.86
C GLN A 79 19.27 -8.18 5.13
N LEU A 80 18.86 -9.03 6.07
CA LEU A 80 18.42 -8.58 7.38
C LEU A 80 19.60 -7.98 8.17
N LEU A 81 19.48 -6.70 8.51
CA LEU A 81 20.46 -5.97 9.32
C LEU A 81 20.09 -6.02 10.80
N ARG A 82 18.79 -5.98 11.09
CA ARG A 82 18.31 -5.88 12.47
C ARG A 82 16.87 -6.34 12.59
N GLU A 83 16.55 -6.92 13.73
CA GLU A 83 15.21 -7.22 14.21
C GLU A 83 15.11 -6.75 15.65
N VAL A 84 14.08 -5.97 15.98
CA VAL A 84 13.85 -5.50 17.34
C VAL A 84 12.38 -5.62 17.72
N SER A 85 12.11 -5.91 19.00
CA SER A 85 10.79 -5.75 19.60
C SER A 85 10.61 -4.31 20.06
N ILE A 86 9.48 -3.69 19.75
CA ILE A 86 9.22 -2.31 20.14
C ILE A 86 8.64 -2.29 21.56
N ALA A 87 9.39 -1.73 22.49
CA ALA A 87 8.99 -1.65 23.88
C ALA A 87 7.67 -0.87 24.05
N GLY A 88 6.73 -1.42 24.83
CA GLY A 88 5.43 -0.80 25.11
C GLY A 88 4.45 -0.76 23.94
N SER A 89 4.72 -1.47 22.86
CA SER A 89 3.78 -1.65 21.75
C SER A 89 2.83 -2.83 21.96
N SER A 90 1.73 -2.82 21.21
CA SER A 90 0.96 -4.02 20.91
C SER A 90 1.64 -4.84 19.80
N PRO A 91 1.21 -6.09 19.52
CA PRO A 91 1.73 -6.87 18.39
C PRO A 91 1.18 -6.43 17.04
N ALA A 92 0.15 -5.60 17.00
CA ALA A 92 -0.50 -5.12 15.79
C ALA A 92 0.04 -3.73 15.43
N LEU A 93 1.14 -3.69 14.67
CA LEU A 93 1.73 -2.46 14.16
C LEU A 93 1.37 -2.30 12.68
N LEU A 94 1.10 -1.07 12.28
CA LEU A 94 0.80 -0.72 10.90
C LEU A 94 1.83 0.28 10.35
N GLY A 95 1.38 1.34 9.67
CA GLY A 95 2.23 2.31 9.00
C GLY A 95 3.35 2.90 9.85
N LEU A 96 4.48 3.20 9.22
CA LEU A 96 5.61 3.89 9.84
C LEU A 96 6.26 4.83 8.82
N ASP A 97 6.91 5.87 9.32
CA ASP A 97 7.76 6.72 8.48
C ASP A 97 8.72 7.56 9.32
N PHE A 98 9.77 8.07 8.67
CA PHE A 98 10.73 8.97 9.26
C PHE A 98 10.26 10.41 9.22
N HIS A 99 10.13 11.03 10.37
CA HIS A 99 9.74 12.44 10.48
C HIS A 99 10.76 13.36 9.77
N PRO A 100 10.36 14.12 8.74
CA PRO A 100 11.30 14.81 7.83
C PRO A 100 12.13 15.90 8.50
N LYS A 101 11.69 16.44 9.64
CA LYS A 101 12.41 17.50 10.38
C LYS A 101 13.29 16.96 11.50
N THR A 102 12.86 15.89 12.18
CA THR A 102 13.54 15.39 13.38
C THR A 102 14.32 14.10 13.12
N GLY A 103 14.08 13.42 12.00
CA GLY A 103 14.64 12.10 11.69
C GLY A 103 14.11 10.97 12.58
N ALA A 104 13.13 11.24 13.45
CA ALA A 104 12.55 10.25 14.33
C ALA A 104 11.72 9.24 13.53
N LEU A 105 11.87 7.95 13.80
CA LEU A 105 10.98 6.92 13.29
C LEU A 105 9.68 6.94 14.09
N LEU A 106 8.57 7.20 13.41
CA LEU A 106 7.22 7.13 13.96
C LEU A 106 6.55 5.85 13.48
N VAL A 107 5.85 5.16 14.38
CA VAL A 107 5.20 3.87 14.12
C VAL A 107 3.79 3.90 14.65
N ILE A 108 2.82 3.50 13.84
CA ILE A 108 1.43 3.31 14.26
C ILE A 108 1.33 2.02 15.07
N ASP A 109 0.91 2.16 16.31
CA ASP A 109 0.49 1.06 17.18
C ASP A 109 -1.04 0.97 17.11
N PHE A 110 -1.54 0.22 16.14
CA PHE A 110 -2.96 0.04 15.87
C PHE A 110 -3.68 -0.57 17.07
N GLY A 111 -3.11 -1.65 17.65
CA GLY A 111 -3.74 -2.35 18.76
C GLY A 111 -3.85 -1.53 20.04
N ALA A 112 -3.07 -0.45 20.17
CA ALA A 112 -3.12 0.47 21.31
C ALA A 112 -3.56 1.89 20.94
N ALA A 113 -4.01 2.11 19.69
CA ALA A 113 -4.53 3.38 19.17
C ALA A 113 -3.63 4.60 19.48
N LYS A 114 -2.33 4.48 19.22
CA LYS A 114 -1.34 5.52 19.45
C LYS A 114 -0.24 5.52 18.38
N VAL A 115 0.53 6.60 18.33
CA VAL A 115 1.75 6.68 17.55
C VAL A 115 2.94 6.60 18.49
N LEU A 116 3.90 5.74 18.17
CA LEU A 116 5.14 5.60 18.92
C LEU A 116 6.29 6.30 18.20
N LYS A 117 7.15 6.97 18.93
CA LYS A 117 8.49 7.36 18.50
C LYS A 117 9.44 6.24 18.90
N VAL A 118 10.09 5.61 17.91
CA VAL A 118 10.89 4.39 18.10
C VAL A 118 12.35 4.65 17.80
N ASN A 119 13.23 4.12 18.65
CA ASN A 119 14.64 3.99 18.31
C ASN A 119 14.86 2.66 17.57
N PRO A 120 15.13 2.69 16.25
CA PRO A 120 15.25 1.48 15.46
C PRO A 120 16.53 0.67 15.77
N ALA A 121 17.46 1.21 16.55
CA ALA A 121 18.68 0.50 16.93
C ALA A 121 18.43 -0.54 18.02
N ASN A 122 17.45 -0.33 18.89
CA ASN A 122 17.23 -1.18 20.07
C ASN A 122 15.77 -1.38 20.46
N GLY A 123 14.82 -0.81 19.71
CA GLY A 123 13.37 -0.96 19.97
C GLY A 123 12.81 -0.16 21.14
N THR A 124 13.63 0.68 21.81
CA THR A 124 13.08 1.59 22.85
C THR A 124 12.10 2.56 22.20
N SER A 125 11.00 2.84 22.88
CA SER A 125 9.98 3.72 22.38
C SER A 125 9.42 4.67 23.44
N SER A 126 8.75 5.70 22.97
CA SER A 126 7.89 6.58 23.77
C SER A 126 6.64 6.93 22.98
N VAL A 127 5.55 7.23 23.66
CA VAL A 127 4.32 7.71 23.00
C VAL A 127 4.65 9.05 22.35
N PHE A 128 4.40 9.13 21.04
CA PHE A 128 4.54 10.36 20.26
C PHE A 128 3.23 11.11 20.17
N ALA A 129 2.14 10.41 19.80
CA ALA A 129 0.81 11.02 19.72
C ALA A 129 -0.28 10.07 20.19
N THR A 130 -1.36 10.66 20.70
CA THR A 130 -2.59 9.99 21.08
C THR A 130 -3.78 10.67 20.41
N VAL A 131 -4.86 9.92 20.23
CA VAL A 131 -6.14 10.40 19.70
C VAL A 131 -7.27 10.08 20.69
N THR A 132 -8.46 10.58 20.44
CA THR A 132 -9.64 10.32 21.28
C THR A 132 -10.60 9.35 20.59
N GLY A 133 -11.34 8.59 21.38
CA GLY A 133 -12.35 7.63 20.90
C GLY A 133 -11.77 6.26 20.52
N PRO A 134 -12.63 5.35 20.03
CA PRO A 134 -12.26 4.02 19.60
C PRO A 134 -11.61 4.07 18.21
N ALA A 135 -10.33 4.39 18.15
CA ALA A 135 -9.60 4.66 16.92
C ALA A 135 -8.95 3.40 16.33
N GLY A 136 -8.98 3.29 15.01
CA GLY A 136 -8.22 2.35 14.21
C GLY A 136 -7.15 3.10 13.42
N LEU A 137 -6.09 3.57 14.09
CA LEU A 137 -5.02 4.31 13.44
C LEU A 137 -4.29 3.40 12.44
N ASN A 138 -4.07 3.89 11.22
CA ASN A 138 -3.55 3.04 10.16
C ASN A 138 -2.23 3.55 9.57
N ALA A 139 -2.21 4.72 8.98
CA ALA A 139 -1.03 5.28 8.33
C ALA A 139 -0.76 6.72 8.80
N LEU A 140 0.42 7.25 8.47
CA LEU A 140 0.79 8.63 8.76
C LEU A 140 1.55 9.27 7.60
N THR A 141 1.44 10.59 7.49
CA THR A 141 2.20 11.43 6.56
C THR A 141 2.52 12.78 7.19
N PHE A 142 3.32 13.59 6.48
CA PHE A 142 3.80 14.87 6.99
C PHE A 142 3.56 16.01 5.99
N ASP A 143 3.35 17.21 6.53
CA ASP A 143 3.49 18.42 5.72
C ASP A 143 4.93 18.97 5.78
N LYS A 144 5.24 19.96 4.96
CA LYS A 144 6.58 20.61 4.90
C LYS A 144 6.98 21.30 6.20
N GLN A 145 6.03 21.64 7.06
CA GLN A 145 6.25 22.20 8.37
C GLN A 145 6.64 21.12 9.41
N GLY A 146 6.38 19.84 9.08
CA GLY A 146 6.60 18.70 9.96
C GLY A 146 5.40 18.40 10.86
N ASN A 147 4.22 18.92 10.56
CA ASN A 147 3.02 18.41 11.21
C ASN A 147 2.74 16.99 10.72
N VAL A 148 2.20 16.17 11.62
CA VAL A 148 1.91 14.76 11.39
C VAL A 148 0.41 14.58 11.20
N TYR A 149 0.02 13.93 10.10
CA TYR A 149 -1.35 13.59 9.78
C TYR A 149 -1.50 12.07 9.86
N ILE A 150 -2.55 11.62 10.53
CA ILE A 150 -2.75 10.21 10.87
C ILE A 150 -4.16 9.80 10.44
N SER A 151 -4.28 8.74 9.64
CA SER A 151 -5.58 8.18 9.24
C SER A 151 -6.16 7.31 10.34
N ASP A 152 -7.49 7.34 10.45
CA ASP A 152 -8.28 6.54 11.38
C ASP A 152 -9.35 5.80 10.60
N SER A 153 -9.14 4.51 10.40
CA SER A 153 -10.02 3.65 9.62
C SER A 153 -11.39 3.44 10.25
N PHE A 154 -11.53 3.60 11.57
CA PHE A 154 -12.78 3.31 12.27
C PHE A 154 -13.67 4.54 12.43
N GLN A 155 -13.06 5.69 12.71
CA GLN A 155 -13.80 6.93 12.93
C GLN A 155 -13.96 7.77 11.65
N GLY A 156 -13.23 7.44 10.57
CA GLY A 156 -13.22 8.25 9.35
C GLY A 156 -12.67 9.65 9.57
N ILE A 157 -11.62 9.74 10.37
CA ILE A 157 -10.97 10.99 10.75
C ILE A 157 -9.52 10.99 10.26
N ILE A 158 -9.07 12.13 9.78
CA ILE A 158 -7.66 12.43 9.66
C ILE A 158 -7.27 13.29 10.85
N TRP A 159 -6.47 12.73 11.74
CA TRP A 159 -5.94 13.42 12.91
C TRP A 159 -4.70 14.23 12.55
N LYS A 160 -4.49 15.35 13.26
CA LYS A 160 -3.29 16.19 13.09
C LYS A 160 -2.65 16.49 14.44
N THR A 161 -1.30 16.40 14.48
CA THR A 161 -0.49 16.90 15.60
C THR A 161 0.73 17.64 15.06
N GLY A 162 1.40 18.42 15.90
CA GLY A 162 2.62 19.12 15.53
C GLY A 162 3.85 18.20 15.48
N GLN A 163 4.98 18.76 15.07
CA GLN A 163 6.26 18.04 14.93
C GLN A 163 6.78 17.38 16.22
N ASN A 164 6.30 17.80 17.37
CA ASN A 164 6.68 17.26 18.69
C ASN A 164 5.68 16.24 19.23
N GLY A 165 4.61 15.96 18.51
CA GLY A 165 3.56 15.06 18.94
C GLY A 165 2.60 15.67 19.98
N GLY A 166 2.04 14.81 20.84
CA GLY A 166 1.04 15.17 21.84
C GLY A 166 -0.37 14.67 21.45
N SER A 167 -1.39 15.25 22.08
CA SER A 167 -2.79 14.94 21.73
C SER A 167 -3.09 15.47 20.33
N ALA A 168 -3.42 14.59 19.41
CA ALA A 168 -3.83 14.98 18.06
C ALA A 168 -5.28 15.49 18.06
N THR A 169 -5.58 16.40 17.15
CA THR A 169 -6.92 16.96 16.95
C THR A 169 -7.48 16.50 15.61
N ALA A 170 -8.79 16.35 15.50
CA ALA A 170 -9.45 16.04 14.24
C ALA A 170 -9.20 17.19 13.25
N TRP A 171 -8.54 16.89 12.13
CA TRP A 171 -8.24 17.85 11.07
C TRP A 171 -9.27 17.78 9.95
N ALA A 172 -9.67 16.56 9.56
CA ALA A 172 -10.78 16.33 8.65
C ALA A 172 -11.59 15.13 9.14
N ALA A 173 -12.91 15.18 8.97
CA ALA A 173 -13.81 14.07 9.25
C ALA A 173 -14.95 14.12 8.22
N ASP A 174 -15.19 12.99 7.54
CA ASP A 174 -16.22 12.92 6.51
C ASP A 174 -16.69 11.48 6.30
N ALA A 175 -17.92 11.32 5.81
CA ALA A 175 -18.50 10.01 5.51
C ALA A 175 -17.70 9.24 4.41
N THR A 176 -17.03 9.94 3.51
CA THR A 176 -16.19 9.32 2.49
C THR A 176 -14.93 8.66 3.06
N LEU A 177 -14.56 8.97 4.30
CA LEU A 177 -13.43 8.39 5.03
C LEU A 177 -13.83 7.21 5.91
N THR A 178 -15.13 6.96 6.12
CA THR A 178 -15.66 5.78 6.80
C THR A 178 -15.98 4.67 5.81
N THR A 179 -16.29 3.48 6.29
CA THR A 179 -16.76 2.39 5.45
C THR A 179 -17.80 1.51 6.15
N ALA A 180 -18.67 0.90 5.35
CA ALA A 180 -19.48 -0.26 5.73
C ALA A 180 -19.11 -1.47 4.84
N GLY A 181 -18.04 -1.35 4.05
CA GLY A 181 -17.53 -2.39 3.14
C GLY A 181 -16.65 -3.44 3.83
N VAL A 182 -15.96 -4.23 3.03
CA VAL A 182 -15.08 -5.34 3.47
C VAL A 182 -13.69 -5.14 2.87
N PRO A 183 -12.65 -5.19 3.73
CA PRO A 183 -12.68 -5.24 5.19
C PRO A 183 -13.22 -3.95 5.80
N GLY A 184 -13.63 -3.98 7.08
CA GLY A 184 -14.19 -2.81 7.78
C GLY A 184 -13.16 -1.71 8.12
N PHE A 185 -12.24 -1.43 7.20
CA PHE A 185 -11.22 -0.38 7.31
C PHE A 185 -11.55 0.74 6.32
N GLY A 186 -11.84 1.93 6.84
CA GLY A 186 -12.07 3.14 6.05
C GLY A 186 -10.75 3.82 5.65
N ALA A 187 -10.53 5.07 6.11
CA ALA A 187 -9.31 5.82 5.82
C ALA A 187 -8.05 5.05 6.20
N ASN A 188 -7.15 4.84 5.22
CA ASN A 188 -5.96 4.04 5.31
C ASN A 188 -4.73 4.85 4.85
N GLY A 189 -3.98 4.40 3.84
CA GLY A 189 -2.82 5.11 3.31
C GLY A 189 -3.13 6.55 2.92
N LEU A 190 -2.22 7.48 3.21
CA LEU A 190 -2.44 8.89 2.90
C LEU A 190 -1.14 9.58 2.48
N GLY A 191 -1.26 10.57 1.58
CA GLY A 191 -0.12 11.34 1.10
C GLY A 191 -0.51 12.69 0.51
N PHE A 192 0.29 13.72 0.80
CA PHE A 192 0.12 15.02 0.15
C PHE A 192 0.64 15.01 -1.28
N ASN A 193 0.03 15.83 -2.14
CA ASN A 193 0.65 16.18 -3.39
C ASN A 193 1.85 17.13 -3.16
N LYS A 194 2.66 17.32 -4.20
CA LYS A 194 3.94 18.04 -4.12
C LYS A 194 3.84 19.45 -3.55
N ASN A 195 2.76 20.16 -3.81
CA ASN A 195 2.56 21.54 -3.34
C ASN A 195 1.68 21.64 -2.09
N GLU A 196 1.23 20.51 -1.52
CA GLU A 196 0.36 20.42 -0.35
C GLU A 196 -1.01 21.11 -0.53
N SER A 197 -1.50 21.18 -1.77
CA SER A 197 -2.84 21.68 -2.07
C SER A 197 -3.92 20.58 -2.03
N ALA A 198 -3.53 19.33 -1.86
CA ALA A 198 -4.40 18.20 -1.68
C ALA A 198 -3.74 17.11 -0.83
N LEU A 199 -4.54 16.45 0.02
CA LEU A 199 -4.21 15.19 0.67
C LEU A 199 -5.06 14.09 -0.01
N PHE A 200 -4.40 13.02 -0.46
CA PHE A 200 -5.06 11.83 -0.96
C PHE A 200 -5.13 10.79 0.14
N VAL A 201 -6.26 10.10 0.24
CA VAL A 201 -6.53 9.08 1.27
C VAL A 201 -7.14 7.86 0.61
N ALA A 202 -6.52 6.70 0.78
CA ALA A 202 -7.12 5.43 0.41
C ALA A 202 -8.24 5.08 1.39
N ASN A 203 -9.32 4.49 0.88
CA ASN A 203 -10.39 3.91 1.71
C ASN A 203 -10.57 2.46 1.30
N THR A 204 -10.12 1.56 2.16
CA THR A 204 -9.97 0.14 1.83
C THR A 204 -11.30 -0.54 1.60
N GLY A 205 -12.24 -0.38 2.51
CA GLY A 205 -13.52 -1.07 2.42
C GLY A 205 -14.50 -0.47 1.40
N ASN A 206 -14.22 0.73 0.89
CA ASN A 206 -15.02 1.36 -0.16
C ASN A 206 -14.35 1.30 -1.54
N ASP A 207 -13.15 0.71 -1.65
CA ASP A 207 -12.41 0.61 -2.92
C ASP A 207 -12.15 1.97 -3.58
N THR A 208 -11.87 3.02 -2.78
CA THR A 208 -11.77 4.39 -3.29
C THR A 208 -10.46 5.07 -2.89
N VAL A 209 -10.09 6.08 -3.66
CA VAL A 209 -9.16 7.13 -3.24
C VAL A 209 -9.93 8.42 -3.10
N VAL A 210 -9.86 9.02 -1.92
CA VAL A 210 -10.51 10.29 -1.56
C VAL A 210 -9.49 11.41 -1.67
N GLN A 211 -9.88 12.54 -2.25
CA GLN A 211 -9.11 13.78 -2.28
C GLN A 211 -9.68 14.78 -1.28
N ILE A 212 -8.84 15.31 -0.42
CA ILE A 212 -9.14 16.42 0.48
C ILE A 212 -8.39 17.65 -0.03
N PRO A 213 -9.07 18.65 -0.60
CA PRO A 213 -8.42 19.92 -0.98
C PRO A 213 -7.82 20.61 0.25
N VAL A 214 -6.68 21.26 0.10
CA VAL A 214 -6.00 21.94 1.21
C VAL A 214 -5.65 23.37 0.82
N SER A 215 -6.02 24.32 1.66
CA SER A 215 -5.67 25.73 1.48
C SER A 215 -5.14 26.32 2.78
N GLY A 216 -3.90 26.77 2.78
CA GLY A 216 -3.25 27.30 4.00
C GLY A 216 -3.20 26.31 5.17
N GLY A 217 -3.12 25.00 4.91
CA GLY A 217 -3.12 23.96 5.93
C GLY A 217 -4.50 23.61 6.50
N VAL A 218 -5.58 24.18 5.93
CA VAL A 218 -6.98 23.93 6.30
C VAL A 218 -7.61 23.01 5.26
N PRO A 219 -8.32 21.93 5.68
CA PRO A 219 -8.97 21.00 4.76
C PRO A 219 -10.23 21.61 4.16
N GLY A 220 -10.44 21.38 2.88
CA GLY A 220 -11.73 21.55 2.20
C GLY A 220 -12.60 20.30 2.34
N ALA A 221 -13.73 20.28 1.62
CA ALA A 221 -14.63 19.13 1.63
C ALA A 221 -13.96 17.92 0.93
N PRO A 222 -13.88 16.76 1.57
CA PRO A 222 -13.42 15.53 0.95
C PRO A 222 -14.34 15.08 -0.19
N ALA A 223 -13.76 14.52 -1.23
CA ALA A 223 -14.51 13.96 -2.36
C ALA A 223 -13.81 12.71 -2.90
N VAL A 224 -14.57 11.74 -3.39
CA VAL A 224 -14.02 10.58 -4.08
C VAL A 224 -13.36 11.02 -5.37
N LEU A 225 -12.05 10.81 -5.50
CA LEU A 225 -11.27 11.08 -6.70
C LEU A 225 -11.43 9.96 -7.72
N THR A 226 -11.34 8.71 -7.25
CA THR A 226 -11.51 7.52 -8.08
C THR A 226 -12.06 6.37 -7.25
N ASN A 227 -12.68 5.41 -7.90
CA ASN A 227 -13.24 4.21 -7.31
C ASN A 227 -12.73 2.94 -8.02
N SER A 228 -13.16 1.78 -7.56
CA SER A 228 -12.78 0.49 -8.14
C SER A 228 -11.28 0.18 -8.00
N ILE A 229 -10.66 0.68 -6.93
CA ILE A 229 -9.32 0.29 -6.49
C ILE A 229 -9.51 -0.75 -5.40
N ASN A 230 -9.66 -2.00 -5.79
CA ASN A 230 -10.13 -3.10 -4.94
C ASN A 230 -9.23 -3.29 -3.71
N GLY A 231 -9.75 -2.94 -2.53
CA GLY A 231 -8.99 -2.91 -1.29
C GLY A 231 -7.90 -1.84 -1.28
N ALA A 232 -8.21 -0.58 -1.61
CA ALA A 232 -7.25 0.53 -1.59
C ALA A 232 -6.62 0.68 -0.20
N ASP A 233 -5.34 0.32 -0.07
CA ASP A 233 -4.61 0.24 1.19
C ASP A 233 -3.53 1.33 1.30
N GLY A 234 -2.27 1.00 1.48
CA GLY A 234 -1.20 1.98 1.52
C GLY A 234 -1.03 2.73 0.20
N LEU A 235 -0.66 4.00 0.27
CA LEU A 235 -0.36 4.80 -0.92
C LEU A 235 0.85 5.70 -0.75
N ILE A 236 1.49 6.03 -1.85
CA ILE A 236 2.47 7.12 -1.96
C ILE A 236 2.08 8.05 -3.10
N VAL A 237 2.57 9.30 -3.04
CA VAL A 237 2.40 10.29 -4.12
C VAL A 237 3.78 10.63 -4.67
N ASP A 238 3.95 10.55 -5.99
CA ASP A 238 5.23 10.82 -6.63
C ASP A 238 5.44 12.32 -6.95
N GLU A 239 6.60 12.65 -7.49
CA GLU A 239 6.99 14.02 -7.85
C GLU A 239 6.17 14.64 -9.00
N HIS A 240 5.35 13.85 -9.68
CA HIS A 240 4.44 14.26 -10.74
C HIS A 240 2.98 14.30 -10.28
N ASP A 241 2.75 14.12 -8.97
CA ASP A 241 1.43 14.00 -8.34
C ASP A 241 0.65 12.76 -8.80
N ASN A 242 1.32 11.69 -9.29
CA ASN A 242 0.68 10.41 -9.46
C ASN A 242 0.58 9.69 -8.12
N ILE A 243 -0.53 9.00 -7.91
CA ILE A 243 -0.85 8.28 -6.69
C ILE A 243 -0.65 6.80 -6.96
N TRP A 244 0.24 6.16 -6.21
CA TRP A 244 0.56 4.74 -6.29
C TRP A 244 -0.10 4.03 -5.12
N VAL A 245 -1.09 3.18 -5.38
CA VAL A 245 -1.95 2.56 -4.36
C VAL A 245 -1.75 1.06 -4.38
N ALA A 246 -1.52 0.46 -3.23
CA ALA A 246 -1.65 -0.97 -3.07
C ALA A 246 -3.14 -1.34 -3.09
N ALA A 247 -3.56 -2.07 -4.11
CA ALA A 247 -4.90 -2.62 -4.25
C ALA A 247 -4.88 -4.05 -3.69
N ASN A 248 -5.05 -4.16 -2.37
CA ASN A 248 -4.72 -5.39 -1.64
C ASN A 248 -5.57 -6.60 -2.03
N GLN A 249 -6.85 -6.41 -2.36
CA GLN A 249 -7.74 -7.48 -2.80
C GLN A 249 -7.69 -7.75 -4.32
N ALA A 250 -6.80 -7.06 -5.04
CA ALA A 250 -6.54 -7.27 -6.46
C ALA A 250 -5.09 -7.69 -6.73
N ASP A 251 -4.27 -7.85 -5.68
CA ASP A 251 -2.88 -8.30 -5.75
C ASP A 251 -2.02 -7.46 -6.71
N GLU A 252 -2.28 -6.14 -6.74
CA GLU A 252 -1.62 -5.23 -7.68
C GLU A 252 -1.31 -3.86 -7.06
N ILE A 253 -0.44 -3.10 -7.72
CA ILE A 253 -0.27 -1.66 -7.49
C ILE A 253 -0.97 -0.91 -8.61
N VAL A 254 -1.91 -0.05 -8.25
CA VAL A 254 -2.62 0.83 -9.20
C VAL A 254 -2.01 2.21 -9.18
N VAL A 255 -1.64 2.75 -10.34
CA VAL A 255 -1.14 4.11 -10.48
C VAL A 255 -2.23 5.00 -11.09
N ILE A 256 -2.54 6.08 -10.39
CA ILE A 256 -3.61 7.02 -10.73
C ILE A 256 -2.97 8.38 -10.96
N ASP A 257 -3.35 9.08 -12.03
CA ASP A 257 -2.94 10.47 -12.20
C ASP A 257 -3.74 11.42 -11.30
N LYS A 258 -3.31 12.65 -11.21
CA LYS A 258 -3.96 13.69 -10.38
C LYS A 258 -5.42 13.98 -10.74
N THR A 259 -5.93 13.47 -11.88
CA THR A 259 -7.33 13.61 -12.31
C THR A 259 -8.20 12.41 -11.90
N GLY A 260 -7.61 11.38 -11.30
CA GLY A 260 -8.29 10.15 -10.91
C GLY A 260 -8.28 9.07 -11.99
N LYS A 261 -7.58 9.27 -13.11
CA LYS A 261 -7.47 8.27 -14.18
C LYS A 261 -6.39 7.24 -13.83
N VAL A 262 -6.72 5.96 -13.89
CA VAL A 262 -5.74 4.87 -13.83
C VAL A 262 -4.85 4.91 -15.07
N ILE A 263 -3.54 5.01 -14.86
CA ILE A 263 -2.52 5.12 -15.90
C ILE A 263 -1.55 3.93 -15.94
N ALA A 264 -1.50 3.12 -14.90
CA ALA A 264 -0.77 1.85 -14.87
C ALA A 264 -1.35 0.91 -13.82
N LYS A 265 -1.10 -0.39 -14.02
CA LYS A 265 -1.30 -1.47 -13.06
C LYS A 265 -0.05 -2.31 -13.06
N LEU A 266 0.55 -2.53 -11.89
CA LEU A 266 1.82 -3.22 -11.73
C LEU A 266 1.69 -4.38 -10.76
N GLY A 267 2.45 -5.44 -11.02
CA GLY A 267 2.43 -6.66 -10.23
C GLY A 267 1.22 -7.54 -10.50
N ASP A 268 1.33 -8.77 -10.03
CA ASP A 268 0.33 -9.82 -10.11
C ASP A 268 0.66 -10.90 -9.07
N PHE A 269 -0.27 -11.82 -8.81
CA PHE A 269 -0.06 -12.97 -7.96
C PHE A 269 -0.03 -14.25 -8.79
N ASP A 270 1.09 -14.99 -8.71
CA ASP A 270 1.35 -16.20 -9.49
C ASP A 270 1.35 -17.50 -8.65
N GLY A 271 0.80 -17.42 -7.42
CA GLY A 271 0.70 -18.58 -6.52
C GLY A 271 1.68 -18.57 -5.35
N ILE A 272 1.78 -19.72 -4.68
CA ILE A 272 2.70 -19.94 -3.56
C ILE A 272 3.80 -20.90 -4.00
N ASP A 273 5.05 -20.55 -3.74
CA ASP A 273 6.19 -21.39 -4.09
C ASP A 273 6.34 -22.61 -3.15
N ARG A 274 7.28 -23.51 -3.47
CA ARG A 274 7.57 -24.70 -2.67
C ARG A 274 8.10 -24.41 -1.25
N HIS A 275 8.46 -23.17 -0.95
CA HIS A 275 8.96 -22.73 0.34
C HIS A 275 7.88 -21.99 1.15
N GLY A 276 6.65 -21.91 0.62
CA GLY A 276 5.53 -21.25 1.25
C GLY A 276 5.56 -19.73 1.13
N ALA A 277 6.31 -19.19 0.16
CA ALA A 277 6.34 -17.76 -0.12
C ALA A 277 5.42 -17.39 -1.29
N PRO A 278 4.73 -16.23 -1.26
CA PRO A 278 3.99 -15.75 -2.40
C PRO A 278 4.94 -15.42 -3.56
N VAL A 279 4.56 -15.82 -4.77
CA VAL A 279 5.20 -15.42 -6.01
C VAL A 279 4.45 -14.22 -6.55
N GLY A 280 5.11 -13.08 -6.66
CA GLY A 280 4.45 -11.83 -6.97
C GLY A 280 3.92 -11.09 -5.75
N LEU A 281 2.75 -10.49 -5.88
CA LEU A 281 2.05 -9.78 -4.81
C LEU A 281 0.90 -10.64 -4.28
N LEU A 282 0.79 -10.75 -2.96
CA LEU A 282 -0.38 -11.36 -2.31
C LEU A 282 -0.85 -10.46 -1.18
N PHE A 283 -2.02 -9.89 -1.35
CA PHE A 283 -2.63 -8.95 -0.43
C PHE A 283 -1.61 -7.86 -0.01
N PRO A 284 -1.08 -7.08 -0.99
CA PRO A 284 -0.07 -6.05 -0.74
C PRO A 284 -0.64 -4.94 0.15
N ALA A 285 0.12 -4.48 1.17
CA ALA A 285 -0.36 -3.43 2.06
C ALA A 285 0.29 -2.08 1.75
N SER A 286 1.56 -1.92 2.02
CA SER A 286 2.21 -0.60 1.99
C SER A 286 3.34 -0.53 0.97
N PRO A 287 3.37 0.52 0.13
CA PRO A 287 4.48 0.77 -0.78
C PRO A 287 5.44 1.84 -0.24
N VAL A 288 6.74 1.72 -0.55
CA VAL A 288 7.74 2.79 -0.43
C VAL A 288 8.65 2.82 -1.65
N ARG A 289 8.96 4.02 -2.14
CA ARG A 289 9.84 4.18 -3.30
C ARG A 289 11.26 4.55 -2.89
N VAL A 290 12.25 3.83 -3.42
CA VAL A 290 13.67 4.16 -3.30
C VAL A 290 14.32 4.08 -4.69
N GLY A 291 14.64 5.22 -5.26
CA GLY A 291 15.19 5.30 -6.61
C GLY A 291 14.25 4.76 -7.67
N GLU A 292 14.70 3.73 -8.41
CA GLU A 292 13.92 3.07 -9.47
C GLU A 292 13.04 1.93 -8.98
N TRP A 293 13.00 1.67 -7.67
CA TRP A 293 12.27 0.55 -7.09
C TRP A 293 11.13 1.03 -6.19
N LEU A 294 10.00 0.39 -6.35
CA LEU A 294 8.89 0.39 -5.40
C LEU A 294 9.01 -0.90 -4.58
N TYR A 295 9.20 -0.78 -3.29
CA TYR A 295 9.16 -1.88 -2.33
C TYR A 295 7.76 -1.98 -1.76
N VAL A 296 7.24 -3.20 -1.65
CA VAL A 296 5.86 -3.47 -1.25
C VAL A 296 5.84 -4.60 -0.24
N THR A 297 5.12 -4.43 0.86
CA THR A 297 4.89 -5.49 1.83
C THR A 297 3.80 -6.44 1.31
N ASN A 298 4.11 -7.75 1.26
CA ASN A 298 3.12 -8.79 1.05
C ASN A 298 2.48 -9.14 2.39
N LEU A 299 1.43 -8.39 2.76
CA LEU A 299 0.71 -8.58 4.03
C LEU A 299 0.18 -10.00 4.14
N SER A 300 -0.28 -10.57 3.03
CA SER A 300 -0.80 -11.95 2.96
C SER A 300 -1.77 -12.24 4.11
N LEU A 301 -2.71 -11.33 4.34
CA LEU A 301 -3.62 -11.38 5.48
C LEU A 301 -4.84 -12.23 5.16
N ASP A 302 -5.11 -13.22 6.00
CA ASP A 302 -6.42 -13.83 6.05
C ASP A 302 -7.38 -12.91 6.82
N LEU A 303 -8.37 -12.36 6.13
CA LEU A 303 -9.34 -11.42 6.71
C LEU A 303 -10.15 -12.03 7.88
N ARG A 304 -10.24 -13.36 7.97
CA ARG A 304 -10.87 -14.02 9.14
C ARG A 304 -10.15 -13.69 10.45
N ASN A 305 -8.84 -13.41 10.39
CA ASN A 305 -8.03 -13.05 11.56
C ASN A 305 -8.37 -11.65 12.12
N VAL A 306 -9.10 -10.85 11.36
CA VAL A 306 -9.59 -9.51 11.78
C VAL A 306 -11.11 -9.41 11.77
N GLY A 307 -11.81 -10.56 11.83
CA GLY A 307 -13.28 -10.61 11.87
C GLY A 307 -13.97 -10.41 10.52
N GLY A 308 -13.23 -10.43 9.41
CA GLY A 308 -13.75 -10.37 8.06
C GLY A 308 -14.22 -11.71 7.52
N PRO A 309 -14.82 -11.74 6.33
CA PRO A 309 -15.23 -12.96 5.65
C PRO A 309 -14.02 -13.72 5.08
N GLN A 310 -14.23 -14.96 4.73
CA GLN A 310 -13.30 -15.70 3.87
C GLN A 310 -13.38 -15.15 2.43
N THR A 311 -12.25 -14.80 1.87
CA THR A 311 -12.09 -14.37 0.48
C THR A 311 -11.23 -15.38 -0.29
N ILE A 312 -11.01 -15.15 -1.58
CA ILE A 312 -10.06 -15.96 -2.38
C ILE A 312 -8.65 -15.81 -1.80
N ASP A 313 -8.26 -14.58 -1.41
CA ASP A 313 -6.94 -14.31 -0.83
C ASP A 313 -6.73 -15.03 0.50
N SER A 314 -7.79 -15.20 1.31
CA SER A 314 -7.73 -16.00 2.55
C SER A 314 -7.28 -17.43 2.31
N GLN A 315 -7.66 -18.04 1.18
CA GLN A 315 -7.27 -19.42 0.84
C GLN A 315 -5.78 -19.52 0.47
N TRP A 316 -5.23 -18.44 -0.12
CA TRP A 316 -3.81 -18.37 -0.42
C TRP A 316 -3.00 -17.94 0.80
N ALA A 317 -3.48 -16.98 1.58
CA ALA A 317 -2.85 -16.51 2.81
C ALA A 317 -2.66 -17.65 3.84
N ASP A 318 -3.61 -18.59 3.92
CA ASP A 318 -3.50 -19.79 4.77
C ASP A 318 -2.32 -20.71 4.39
N GLN A 319 -1.80 -20.62 3.15
CA GLN A 319 -0.69 -21.42 2.65
C GLN A 319 0.66 -20.72 2.84
N VAL A 320 0.66 -19.42 3.20
CA VAL A 320 1.89 -18.65 3.38
C VAL A 320 2.55 -19.04 4.69
N THR A 321 3.77 -19.57 4.59
CA THR A 321 4.62 -19.90 5.73
C THR A 321 5.92 -19.09 5.73
N SER A 322 6.17 -18.35 4.65
CA SER A 322 7.34 -17.52 4.43
C SER A 322 6.91 -16.15 3.92
N HIS A 323 6.88 -15.15 4.80
CA HIS A 323 6.38 -13.81 4.49
C HIS A 323 7.44 -12.95 3.85
N THR A 324 7.07 -12.21 2.80
CA THR A 324 8.03 -11.50 1.94
C THR A 324 7.73 -10.01 1.81
N ILE A 325 8.78 -9.29 1.48
CA ILE A 325 8.71 -7.94 0.91
C ILE A 325 9.06 -8.07 -0.57
N ALA A 326 8.20 -7.57 -1.44
CA ALA A 326 8.40 -7.55 -2.87
C ALA A 326 9.04 -6.23 -3.32
N ARG A 327 9.57 -6.19 -4.54
CA ARG A 327 9.94 -4.95 -5.22
C ARG A 327 9.59 -5.02 -6.72
N ILE A 328 9.21 -3.87 -7.26
CA ILE A 328 8.82 -3.70 -8.66
C ILE A 328 9.56 -2.48 -9.20
N ARG A 329 10.00 -2.49 -10.46
CA ARG A 329 10.56 -1.30 -11.08
C ARG A 329 9.49 -0.24 -11.30
N VAL A 330 9.79 1.00 -10.88
CA VAL A 330 8.91 2.16 -11.07
C VAL A 330 8.92 2.57 -12.54
N ARG A 331 8.08 1.95 -13.35
CA ARG A 331 7.85 2.33 -14.74
C ARG A 331 6.37 2.49 -14.98
N ILE A 332 5.95 3.71 -15.31
CA ILE A 332 4.62 3.93 -15.90
C ILE A 332 4.78 3.68 -17.39
N PRO A 333 4.14 2.63 -17.97
CA PRO A 333 4.21 2.37 -19.39
C PRO A 333 3.74 3.61 -20.15
N ARG A 334 4.55 4.10 -21.08
CA ARG A 334 4.10 5.17 -21.99
C ARG A 334 3.08 4.57 -22.93
N ALA A 335 1.94 5.25 -23.13
CA ALA A 335 1.07 4.93 -24.24
C ALA A 335 1.93 4.93 -25.51
N SER A 336 1.94 3.81 -26.23
CA SER A 336 2.55 3.78 -27.56
C SER A 336 1.79 4.79 -28.41
N ASN A 337 2.45 5.85 -28.82
CA ASN A 337 1.92 6.71 -29.87
C ASN A 337 1.80 5.84 -31.12
N HIS A 338 0.62 5.35 -31.39
CA HIS A 338 0.27 4.87 -32.71
C HIS A 338 0.00 6.11 -33.56
N ASP A 339 1.06 6.68 -34.15
CA ASP A 339 0.97 7.58 -35.30
C ASP A 339 0.50 6.79 -36.54
#